data_99a19e8131473b70b1bb6eba36883ca6
#
_entry.id   99a19e8131473b70b1bb6eba36883ca6
#
_cell.length_a   1.000
_cell.length_b   1.000
_cell.length_c   1.000
_cell.angle_alpha   90.00
_cell.angle_beta   90.00
_cell.angle_gamma   90.00
#
_symmetry.space_group_name_H-M   'P 1'
#
loop_
_entity.id
_entity.type
_entity.pdbx_description
1 polymer ?
#
loop_
_entity_poly.entity_id
_entity_poly.type
_entity_poly.pdbx_seq_one_letter_code
_entity_poly.pdbx_strand_id
1 'polypeptide(L)'
;MKYIGKKIFIGILLFVVLLIVGFVVWMLVPPSASSLLRSTVVVEQKVWHEVCVDGKPLLYFEGAQGDTVLLGVTANRDSAVHRHRMAGCWLNGYTAIPWCRGHIVTAYHAVQQLPKVKDDSTIVLLCRASIVDQANRLRSQQSELNYYLRVHGVQDNGYQTIAGIASHVGTSYNDVLRARHLLDSITSVGKHYLALRTVVSYTAVYRNDSGHVVRTPLNIVSTGKKHHTMTLQTVDTSTPDGVTPLHMLPWSCDKERDIRAVGYPGLGESGLDCDTIQPLVIPGRRISGFRHDLPRVLVSDGSPVFTTKGQFVGIVAGGSIVRDW
;
A
#
# COMPACT_ATOMS: atom_id res chain seq x y z
N MET A 1 -42.12 -38.03 31.28
CA MET A 1 -41.13 -37.64 30.23
C MET A 1 -41.30 -36.23 29.64
N LYS A 2 -42.49 -35.72 29.36
CA LYS A 2 -42.71 -34.35 28.79
C LYS A 2 -42.18 -33.18 29.65
N TYR A 3 -42.14 -33.28 30.97
CA TYR A 3 -41.74 -32.24 31.90
C TYR A 3 -40.21 -32.03 31.98
N ILE A 4 -39.43 -33.09 31.82
CA ILE A 4 -37.96 -33.08 31.85
C ILE A 4 -37.44 -32.42 30.55
N GLY A 5 -38.04 -32.77 29.40
CA GLY A 5 -37.66 -32.13 28.11
C GLY A 5 -37.90 -30.62 28.10
N LYS A 6 -38.97 -30.12 28.74
CA LYS A 6 -39.27 -28.68 28.83
C LYS A 6 -38.26 -27.93 29.68
N LYS A 7 -37.79 -28.51 30.80
CA LYS A 7 -36.75 -27.90 31.66
C LYS A 7 -35.40 -27.86 30.98
N ILE A 8 -35.02 -28.92 30.24
CA ILE A 8 -33.78 -28.98 29.47
C ILE A 8 -33.83 -27.95 28.35
N PHE A 9 -34.93 -27.82 27.63
CA PHE A 9 -35.10 -26.83 26.56
C PHE A 9 -34.97 -25.38 27.08
N ILE A 10 -35.60 -25.06 28.23
CA ILE A 10 -35.50 -23.76 28.87
C ILE A 10 -34.05 -23.48 29.31
N GLY A 11 -33.34 -24.47 29.84
CA GLY A 11 -31.93 -24.35 30.22
C GLY A 11 -31.03 -24.05 29.04
N ILE A 12 -31.22 -24.73 27.91
CA ILE A 12 -30.47 -24.49 26.67
C ILE A 12 -30.77 -23.09 26.13
N LEU A 13 -32.05 -22.69 26.12
CA LEU A 13 -32.47 -21.37 25.67
C LEU A 13 -31.82 -20.26 26.51
N LEU A 14 -31.84 -20.40 27.85
CA LEU A 14 -31.18 -19.43 28.77
C LEU A 14 -29.65 -19.36 28.54
N PHE A 15 -29.01 -20.50 28.32
CA PHE A 15 -27.60 -20.57 28.03
C PHE A 15 -27.26 -19.85 26.72
N VAL A 16 -28.06 -20.06 25.66
CA VAL A 16 -27.87 -19.35 24.36
C VAL A 16 -28.07 -17.84 24.52
N VAL A 17 -29.08 -17.42 25.28
CA VAL A 17 -29.32 -16.00 25.55
C VAL A 17 -28.15 -15.38 26.32
N LEU A 18 -27.61 -16.07 27.34
CA LEU A 18 -26.42 -15.61 28.07
C LEU A 18 -25.18 -15.50 27.17
N LEU A 19 -24.98 -16.43 26.26
CA LEU A 19 -23.90 -16.36 25.27
C LEU A 19 -24.06 -15.16 24.35
N ILE A 20 -25.28 -14.91 23.86
CA ILE A 20 -25.57 -13.75 23.00
C ILE A 20 -25.32 -12.44 23.76
N VAL A 21 -25.83 -12.33 24.99
CA VAL A 21 -25.62 -11.15 25.85
C VAL A 21 -24.14 -10.97 26.15
N GLY A 22 -23.42 -12.01 26.51
CA GLY A 22 -21.98 -11.97 26.76
C GLY A 22 -21.20 -11.50 25.51
N PHE A 23 -21.58 -12.00 24.33
CA PHE A 23 -20.99 -11.57 23.06
C PHE A 23 -21.26 -10.11 22.75
N VAL A 24 -22.50 -9.65 22.94
CA VAL A 24 -22.87 -8.23 22.75
C VAL A 24 -22.11 -7.32 23.71
N VAL A 25 -22.03 -7.70 24.99
CA VAL A 25 -21.26 -6.93 26.01
C VAL A 25 -19.79 -6.88 25.61
N TRP A 26 -19.20 -8.00 25.18
CA TRP A 26 -17.81 -8.05 24.72
C TRP A 26 -17.56 -7.13 23.52
N MET A 27 -18.48 -7.08 22.55
CA MET A 27 -18.38 -6.13 21.41
C MET A 27 -18.49 -4.65 21.83
N LEU A 28 -19.14 -4.37 22.96
CA LEU A 28 -19.34 -3.01 23.45
C LEU A 28 -18.18 -2.50 24.33
N VAL A 29 -17.30 -3.41 24.79
CA VAL A 29 -16.12 -3.01 25.58
C VAL A 29 -15.19 -2.15 24.72
N PRO A 30 -14.90 -0.90 25.15
CA PRO A 30 -14.00 -0.05 24.39
C PRO A 30 -12.60 -0.65 24.31
N PRO A 31 -11.95 -0.67 23.14
CA PRO A 31 -10.59 -1.12 23.03
C PRO A 31 -9.63 -0.19 23.80
N SER A 32 -8.62 -0.78 24.42
CA SER A 32 -7.56 -0.03 25.11
C SER A 32 -6.72 0.76 24.12
N ALA A 33 -5.98 1.77 24.57
CA ALA A 33 -5.07 2.53 23.73
C ALA A 33 -4.02 1.63 23.05
N SER A 34 -3.52 0.62 23.74
CA SER A 34 -2.60 -0.38 23.16
C SER A 34 -3.26 -1.23 22.08
N SER A 35 -4.54 -1.59 22.25
CA SER A 35 -5.30 -2.31 21.22
C SER A 35 -5.51 -1.44 19.97
N LEU A 36 -5.73 -0.13 20.13
CA LEU A 36 -5.84 0.80 18.99
C LEU A 36 -4.53 0.88 18.20
N LEU A 37 -3.39 0.95 18.89
CA LEU A 37 -2.08 0.93 18.22
C LEU A 37 -1.83 -0.39 17.50
N ARG A 38 -2.18 -1.53 18.12
CA ARG A 38 -2.03 -2.87 17.53
C ARG A 38 -3.05 -3.18 16.43
N SER A 39 -4.11 -2.40 16.31
CA SER A 39 -5.07 -2.52 15.21
C SER A 39 -4.62 -1.81 13.95
N THR A 40 -3.58 -0.99 14.03
CA THR A 40 -3.05 -0.22 12.90
C THR A 40 -1.91 -0.94 12.22
N VAL A 41 -1.78 -0.73 10.92
CA VAL A 41 -0.78 -1.37 10.07
C VAL A 41 -0.31 -0.37 9.01
N VAL A 42 0.93 -0.50 8.58
CA VAL A 42 1.39 0.16 7.35
C VAL A 42 1.11 -0.78 6.19
N VAL A 43 0.43 -0.28 5.17
CA VAL A 43 0.20 -0.97 3.90
C VAL A 43 1.16 -0.39 2.86
N GLU A 44 2.07 -1.19 2.37
CA GLU A 44 2.96 -0.85 1.27
C GLU A 44 2.36 -1.36 -0.03
N GLN A 45 2.03 -0.46 -0.95
CA GLN A 45 1.65 -0.75 -2.32
C GLN A 45 2.89 -0.62 -3.20
N LYS A 46 3.20 -1.66 -3.97
CA LYS A 46 4.23 -1.64 -5.00
C LYS A 46 3.56 -1.75 -6.35
N VAL A 47 3.87 -0.82 -7.23
CA VAL A 47 3.34 -0.77 -8.59
C VAL A 47 4.52 -0.73 -9.54
N TRP A 48 4.50 -1.58 -10.56
CA TRP A 48 5.41 -1.51 -11.68
C TRP A 48 4.68 -1.90 -12.96
N HIS A 49 5.22 -1.46 -14.05
CA HIS A 49 4.68 -1.77 -15.36
C HIS A 49 5.65 -2.68 -16.12
N GLU A 50 5.11 -3.56 -16.92
CA GLU A 50 5.88 -4.56 -17.66
C GLU A 50 5.55 -4.50 -19.14
N VAL A 51 6.57 -4.64 -19.98
CA VAL A 51 6.43 -5.02 -21.37
C VAL A 51 6.59 -6.52 -21.43
N CYS A 52 5.51 -7.23 -21.72
CA CYS A 52 5.50 -8.67 -21.82
C CYS A 52 5.65 -9.11 -23.29
N VAL A 53 6.41 -10.19 -23.51
CA VAL A 53 6.56 -10.87 -24.78
C VAL A 53 6.06 -12.29 -24.60
N ASP A 54 5.06 -12.69 -25.38
CA ASP A 54 4.43 -14.02 -25.27
C ASP A 54 4.01 -14.37 -23.83
N GLY A 55 3.51 -13.33 -23.09
CA GLY A 55 3.04 -13.44 -21.72
C GLY A 55 4.13 -13.41 -20.64
N LYS A 56 5.43 -13.34 -21.00
CA LYS A 56 6.54 -13.24 -20.05
C LYS A 56 7.08 -11.80 -19.98
N PRO A 57 7.43 -11.28 -18.80
CA PRO A 57 8.00 -9.95 -18.68
C PRO A 57 9.39 -9.91 -19.32
N LEU A 58 9.63 -8.90 -20.14
CA LEU A 58 10.90 -8.64 -20.79
C LEU A 58 11.56 -7.37 -20.27
N LEU A 59 10.80 -6.27 -20.23
CA LEU A 59 11.23 -4.97 -19.78
C LEU A 59 10.25 -4.40 -18.73
N TYR A 60 10.74 -3.46 -17.98
CA TYR A 60 9.97 -2.76 -16.94
C TYR A 60 10.00 -1.27 -17.21
N PHE A 61 9.00 -0.53 -16.72
CA PHE A 61 8.95 0.92 -16.84
C PHE A 61 8.17 1.54 -15.70
N GLU A 62 8.44 2.81 -15.41
CA GLU A 62 7.87 3.54 -14.27
C GLU A 62 6.42 3.95 -14.50
N GLY A 63 6.07 4.31 -15.72
CA GLY A 63 4.74 4.79 -16.07
C GLY A 63 4.64 5.22 -17.52
N ALA A 64 3.55 5.89 -17.86
CA ALA A 64 3.33 6.44 -19.18
C ALA A 64 2.86 7.90 -19.08
N GLN A 65 3.34 8.74 -19.99
CA GLN A 65 2.86 10.10 -20.14
C GLN A 65 1.95 10.17 -21.37
N GLY A 66 0.65 10.24 -21.12
CA GLY A 66 -0.35 10.11 -22.18
C GLY A 66 -0.27 8.73 -22.85
N ASP A 67 -0.65 8.69 -24.13
CA ASP A 67 -0.66 7.45 -24.91
C ASP A 67 0.62 7.25 -25.75
N THR A 68 1.62 8.13 -25.60
CA THR A 68 2.73 8.23 -26.55
C THR A 68 4.11 8.07 -25.95
N VAL A 69 4.29 8.11 -24.64
CA VAL A 69 5.62 8.04 -24.03
C VAL A 69 5.61 7.09 -22.84
N LEU A 70 6.49 6.09 -22.85
CA LEU A 70 6.81 5.28 -21.68
C LEU A 70 7.97 5.94 -20.91
N LEU A 71 7.88 5.97 -19.58
CA LEU A 71 8.86 6.61 -18.72
C LEU A 71 9.73 5.54 -18.04
N GLY A 72 11.03 5.76 -17.98
CA GLY A 72 11.94 4.93 -17.19
C GLY A 72 12.04 3.48 -17.64
N VAL A 73 12.09 3.22 -18.96
CA VAL A 73 12.21 1.84 -19.48
C VAL A 73 13.55 1.24 -19.08
N THR A 74 13.54 0.09 -18.42
CA THR A 74 14.70 -0.59 -17.84
C THR A 74 14.57 -2.12 -17.94
N ALA A 75 15.71 -2.81 -17.89
CA ALA A 75 15.75 -4.25 -17.74
C ALA A 75 15.64 -4.71 -16.27
N ASN A 76 15.80 -3.78 -15.31
CA ASN A 76 15.75 -4.07 -13.90
C ASN A 76 14.39 -3.68 -13.29
N ARG A 77 13.63 -4.69 -12.83
CA ARG A 77 12.32 -4.46 -12.19
C ARG A 77 12.40 -3.50 -11.02
N ASP A 78 13.40 -3.64 -10.17
CA ASP A 78 13.47 -2.90 -8.91
C ASP A 78 13.70 -1.39 -9.12
N SER A 79 14.25 -1.01 -10.27
CA SER A 79 14.41 0.39 -10.69
C SER A 79 13.11 1.01 -11.20
N ALA A 80 12.12 0.20 -11.59
CA ALA A 80 10.82 0.66 -12.11
C ALA A 80 9.70 0.56 -11.06
N VAL A 81 9.99 0.10 -9.84
CA VAL A 81 8.97 -0.07 -8.79
C VAL A 81 8.67 1.24 -8.09
N HIS A 82 7.44 1.71 -8.23
CA HIS A 82 6.88 2.76 -7.40
C HIS A 82 6.34 2.19 -6.10
N ARG A 83 6.74 2.78 -4.98
CA ARG A 83 6.28 2.38 -3.65
C ARG A 83 5.42 3.50 -3.09
N HIS A 84 4.19 3.15 -2.75
CA HIS A 84 3.29 4.03 -2.01
C HIS A 84 2.96 3.39 -0.67
N ARG A 85 3.00 4.19 0.40
CA ARG A 85 2.75 3.74 1.77
C ARG A 85 1.55 4.47 2.32
N MET A 86 0.67 3.72 2.93
CA MET A 86 -0.55 4.22 3.55
C MET A 86 -0.78 3.51 4.88
N ALA A 87 -1.54 4.12 5.76
CA ALA A 87 -1.99 3.43 6.95
C ALA A 87 -3.14 2.48 6.62
N GLY A 88 -3.41 1.53 7.50
CA GLY A 88 -4.56 0.65 7.42
C GLY A 88 -5.02 0.23 8.81
N CYS A 89 -6.17 -0.37 8.88
CA CYS A 89 -6.75 -0.89 10.10
C CYS A 89 -7.11 -2.36 9.95
N TRP A 90 -6.64 -3.19 10.87
CA TRP A 90 -7.08 -4.58 10.99
C TRP A 90 -8.52 -4.61 11.50
N LEU A 91 -9.40 -5.20 10.71
CA LEU A 91 -10.81 -5.33 11.05
C LEU A 91 -11.23 -6.79 11.00
N ASN A 92 -11.91 -7.23 12.06
CA ASN A 92 -12.76 -8.40 11.98
C ASN A 92 -14.12 -7.89 11.52
N GLY A 93 -14.70 -8.53 10.50
CA GLY A 93 -16.06 -8.24 10.10
C GLY A 93 -17.05 -8.42 11.26
N TYR A 94 -18.34 -8.19 11.01
CA TYR A 94 -19.41 -8.30 12.02
C TYR A 94 -19.54 -9.68 12.67
N THR A 95 -18.79 -10.67 12.23
CA THR A 95 -18.91 -12.04 12.67
C THR A 95 -17.58 -12.55 13.21
N ALA A 96 -17.63 -13.23 14.34
CA ALA A 96 -16.53 -14.05 14.85
C ALA A 96 -16.25 -15.28 13.94
N ILE A 97 -16.65 -15.20 12.67
CA ILE A 97 -16.54 -16.30 11.71
C ILE A 97 -15.08 -16.41 11.28
N PRO A 98 -14.44 -17.58 11.37
CA PRO A 98 -13.01 -17.77 11.10
C PRO A 98 -12.54 -17.29 9.72
N TRP A 99 -13.38 -17.37 8.68
CA TRP A 99 -13.05 -16.94 7.31
C TRP A 99 -13.12 -15.43 7.10
N CYS A 100 -13.55 -14.65 8.09
CA CYS A 100 -13.51 -13.19 8.06
C CYS A 100 -12.25 -12.61 8.74
N ARG A 101 -11.18 -13.40 8.84
CA ARG A 101 -9.94 -13.00 9.50
C ARG A 101 -8.93 -12.41 8.51
N GLY A 102 -7.95 -11.69 9.07
CA GLY A 102 -6.85 -11.12 8.28
C GLY A 102 -7.24 -9.98 7.36
N HIS A 103 -8.39 -9.32 7.58
CA HIS A 103 -8.82 -8.17 6.77
C HIS A 103 -8.19 -6.88 7.25
N ILE A 104 -7.82 -6.05 6.28
CA ILE A 104 -7.32 -4.69 6.48
C ILE A 104 -8.16 -3.76 5.63
N VAL A 105 -8.66 -2.68 6.22
CA VAL A 105 -9.23 -1.57 5.47
C VAL A 105 -8.21 -0.44 5.39
N THR A 106 -8.03 0.10 4.20
CA THR A 106 -7.12 1.21 3.91
C THR A 106 -7.71 2.14 2.86
N ALA A 107 -7.08 3.28 2.62
CA ALA A 107 -7.45 4.17 1.54
C ALA A 107 -7.14 3.52 0.18
N TYR A 108 -7.99 3.78 -0.81
CA TYR A 108 -7.73 3.37 -2.18
C TYR A 108 -6.81 4.38 -2.86
N HIS A 109 -5.67 3.93 -3.32
CA HIS A 109 -4.78 4.71 -4.17
C HIS A 109 -4.87 4.22 -5.60
N ALA A 110 -5.31 5.11 -6.49
CA ALA A 110 -5.49 4.79 -7.90
C ALA A 110 -4.13 4.51 -8.57
N VAL A 111 -4.06 3.43 -9.30
CA VAL A 111 -2.91 3.11 -10.13
C VAL A 111 -3.09 3.74 -11.50
N GLN A 112 -2.01 4.28 -12.04
CA GLN A 112 -2.01 4.86 -13.38
C GLN A 112 -2.47 3.82 -14.41
N GLN A 113 -3.46 4.19 -15.22
CA GLN A 113 -3.90 3.36 -16.33
C GLN A 113 -2.91 3.47 -17.48
N LEU A 114 -2.52 2.32 -18.00
CA LEU A 114 -1.65 2.27 -19.18
C LEU A 114 -2.43 2.61 -20.46
N PRO A 115 -1.74 3.15 -21.46
CA PRO A 115 -2.33 3.35 -22.78
C PRO A 115 -2.79 2.00 -23.37
N LYS A 116 -3.94 2.00 -23.99
CA LYS A 116 -4.51 0.83 -24.67
C LYS A 116 -3.88 0.68 -26.05
N VAL A 117 -2.62 0.29 -26.12
CA VAL A 117 -1.94 0.02 -27.37
C VAL A 117 -2.32 -1.38 -27.84
N LYS A 118 -2.78 -1.49 -29.10
CA LYS A 118 -3.22 -2.77 -29.71
C LYS A 118 -2.20 -3.35 -30.69
N ASP A 119 -1.25 -2.56 -31.09
CA ASP A 119 -0.28 -2.94 -32.12
C ASP A 119 1.12 -3.13 -31.55
N ASP A 120 1.70 -4.29 -31.78
CA ASP A 120 3.00 -4.69 -31.28
C ASP A 120 4.12 -3.73 -31.77
N SER A 121 4.04 -3.28 -33.01
CA SER A 121 4.99 -2.33 -33.59
C SER A 121 4.98 -1.00 -32.86
N THR A 122 3.81 -0.54 -32.43
CA THR A 122 3.67 0.67 -31.62
C THR A 122 4.33 0.52 -30.26
N ILE A 123 4.16 -0.62 -29.59
CA ILE A 123 4.84 -0.90 -28.30
C ILE A 123 6.36 -0.86 -28.47
N VAL A 124 6.89 -1.48 -29.52
CA VAL A 124 8.33 -1.45 -29.82
C VAL A 124 8.83 -0.02 -30.05
N LEU A 125 8.10 0.79 -30.81
CA LEU A 125 8.44 2.20 -31.06
C LEU A 125 8.45 3.02 -29.77
N LEU A 126 7.45 2.86 -28.90
CA LEU A 126 7.37 3.53 -27.60
C LEU A 126 8.57 3.16 -26.70
N CYS A 127 8.87 1.88 -26.61
CA CYS A 127 10.04 1.39 -25.83
C CYS A 127 11.34 1.95 -26.40
N ARG A 128 11.53 1.91 -27.71
CA ARG A 128 12.74 2.39 -28.37
C ARG A 128 12.93 3.90 -28.19
N ALA A 129 11.87 4.68 -28.36
CA ALA A 129 11.91 6.13 -28.13
C ALA A 129 12.31 6.47 -26.69
N SER A 130 11.68 5.80 -25.71
CA SER A 130 12.01 5.99 -24.29
C SER A 130 13.45 5.62 -23.97
N ILE A 131 13.93 4.46 -24.46
CA ILE A 131 15.30 3.99 -24.25
C ILE A 131 16.32 4.98 -24.84
N VAL A 132 16.09 5.50 -26.05
CA VAL A 132 17.00 6.45 -26.70
C VAL A 132 17.05 7.77 -25.93
N ASP A 133 15.91 8.30 -25.56
CA ASP A 133 15.84 9.56 -24.81
C ASP A 133 16.52 9.43 -23.44
N GLN A 134 16.25 8.36 -22.71
CA GLN A 134 16.88 8.09 -21.42
C GLN A 134 18.39 7.85 -21.54
N ALA A 135 18.85 7.10 -22.54
CA ALA A 135 20.26 6.90 -22.80
C ALA A 135 21.00 8.21 -23.08
N ASN A 136 20.40 9.10 -23.87
CA ASN A 136 20.98 10.41 -24.17
C ASN A 136 21.08 11.28 -22.91
N ARG A 137 20.04 11.33 -22.10
CA ARG A 137 20.06 12.06 -20.82
C ARG A 137 21.14 11.55 -19.86
N LEU A 138 21.19 10.24 -19.64
CA LEU A 138 22.18 9.61 -18.73
C LEU A 138 23.60 9.80 -19.25
N ARG A 139 23.82 9.73 -20.56
CA ARG A 139 25.13 9.97 -21.17
C ARG A 139 25.59 11.42 -20.96
N SER A 140 24.69 12.40 -21.11
CA SER A 140 25.02 13.84 -20.84
C SER A 140 25.39 14.01 -19.37
N GLN A 141 24.56 13.50 -18.45
CA GLN A 141 24.84 13.56 -17.01
C GLN A 141 26.18 12.90 -16.65
N GLN A 142 26.46 11.74 -17.19
CA GLN A 142 27.72 11.04 -16.96
C GLN A 142 28.92 11.84 -17.47
N SER A 143 28.79 12.50 -18.63
CA SER A 143 29.84 13.36 -19.17
C SER A 143 30.14 14.55 -18.25
N GLU A 144 29.09 15.21 -17.74
CA GLU A 144 29.23 16.36 -16.82
C GLU A 144 29.85 15.92 -15.48
N LEU A 145 29.39 14.81 -14.90
CA LEU A 145 29.94 14.29 -13.65
C LEU A 145 31.40 13.85 -13.79
N ASN A 146 31.72 13.17 -14.90
CA ASN A 146 33.11 12.78 -15.20
C ASN A 146 34.01 13.97 -15.46
N TYR A 147 33.50 15.05 -16.06
CA TYR A 147 34.25 16.31 -16.18
C TYR A 147 34.57 16.87 -14.80
N TYR A 148 33.58 16.99 -13.91
CA TYR A 148 33.79 17.46 -12.55
C TYR A 148 34.86 16.64 -11.81
N LEU A 149 34.74 15.29 -11.84
CA LEU A 149 35.70 14.41 -11.15
C LEU A 149 37.13 14.47 -11.71
N ARG A 150 37.32 14.94 -12.95
CA ARG A 150 38.65 15.15 -13.52
C ARG A 150 39.30 16.49 -13.10
N VAL A 151 38.47 17.50 -12.83
CA VAL A 151 38.96 18.87 -12.49
C VAL A 151 39.15 19.03 -10.99
N HIS A 152 38.47 18.23 -10.18
CA HIS A 152 38.51 18.28 -8.71
C HIS A 152 39.30 17.12 -8.13
N GLY A 153 39.94 17.35 -6.99
CA GLY A 153 40.71 16.34 -6.27
C GLY A 153 39.83 15.57 -5.28
N VAL A 154 40.30 14.38 -4.89
CA VAL A 154 39.61 13.51 -3.92
C VAL A 154 39.37 14.18 -2.56
N GLN A 155 40.21 15.21 -2.25
CA GLN A 155 40.14 15.99 -1.00
C GLN A 155 39.14 17.16 -1.07
N ASP A 156 38.58 17.45 -2.23
CA ASP A 156 37.63 18.54 -2.38
C ASP A 156 36.28 18.20 -1.76
N ASN A 157 35.65 19.19 -1.15
CA ASN A 157 34.33 19.03 -0.54
C ASN A 157 33.33 18.59 -1.60
N GLY A 158 32.60 17.48 -1.29
CA GLY A 158 31.60 16.96 -2.20
C GLY A 158 32.10 15.96 -3.25
N TYR A 159 33.42 15.77 -3.42
CA TYR A 159 33.96 14.82 -4.39
C TYR A 159 33.36 13.40 -4.24
N GLN A 160 33.33 12.87 -3.02
CA GLN A 160 32.78 11.52 -2.75
C GLN A 160 31.29 11.42 -3.10
N THR A 161 30.53 12.48 -2.83
CA THR A 161 29.10 12.54 -3.18
C THR A 161 28.92 12.51 -4.70
N ILE A 162 29.70 13.32 -5.43
CA ILE A 162 29.66 13.36 -6.90
C ILE A 162 30.12 12.03 -7.50
N ALA A 163 31.15 11.39 -6.93
CA ALA A 163 31.61 10.07 -7.35
C ALA A 163 30.52 9.00 -7.15
N GLY A 164 29.79 9.04 -6.03
CA GLY A 164 28.64 8.18 -5.79
C GLY A 164 27.53 8.40 -6.81
N ILE A 165 27.19 9.64 -7.12
CA ILE A 165 26.20 9.98 -8.15
C ILE A 165 26.66 9.48 -9.53
N ALA A 166 27.93 9.70 -9.90
CA ALA A 166 28.48 9.26 -11.17
C ALA A 166 28.42 7.71 -11.32
N SER A 167 28.72 6.98 -10.25
CA SER A 167 28.61 5.53 -10.22
C SER A 167 27.15 5.08 -10.43
N HIS A 168 26.20 5.73 -9.76
CA HIS A 168 24.78 5.43 -9.91
C HIS A 168 24.28 5.73 -11.33
N VAL A 169 24.63 6.88 -11.91
CA VAL A 169 24.30 7.24 -13.30
C VAL A 169 24.90 6.22 -14.27
N GLY A 170 26.15 5.78 -14.06
CA GLY A 170 26.78 4.74 -14.86
C GLY A 170 26.05 3.41 -14.81
N THR A 171 25.61 2.98 -13.64
CA THR A 171 24.80 1.77 -13.46
C THR A 171 23.46 1.88 -14.21
N SER A 172 22.77 3.00 -14.03
CA SER A 172 21.49 3.27 -14.72
C SER A 172 21.66 3.29 -16.25
N TYR A 173 22.75 3.86 -16.76
CA TYR A 173 23.06 3.84 -18.19
C TYR A 173 23.26 2.43 -18.73
N ASN A 174 23.98 1.58 -18.00
CA ASN A 174 24.18 0.18 -18.37
C ASN A 174 22.87 -0.61 -18.38
N ASP A 175 21.96 -0.33 -17.46
CA ASP A 175 20.63 -0.98 -17.42
C ASP A 175 19.78 -0.57 -18.64
N VAL A 176 19.86 0.70 -19.07
CA VAL A 176 19.18 1.17 -20.29
C VAL A 176 19.78 0.52 -21.54
N LEU A 177 21.11 0.37 -21.63
CA LEU A 177 21.76 -0.36 -22.74
C LEU A 177 21.33 -1.83 -22.76
N ARG A 178 21.23 -2.49 -21.61
CA ARG A 178 20.72 -3.86 -21.49
C ARG A 178 19.26 -3.95 -21.96
N ALA A 179 18.41 -3.00 -21.58
CA ALA A 179 17.03 -2.92 -22.05
C ALA A 179 16.97 -2.79 -23.59
N ARG A 180 17.84 -1.99 -24.18
CA ARG A 180 17.96 -1.88 -25.64
C ARG A 180 18.33 -3.22 -26.30
N HIS A 181 19.36 -3.90 -25.80
CA HIS A 181 19.76 -5.21 -26.32
C HIS A 181 18.64 -6.26 -26.23
N LEU A 182 17.90 -6.28 -25.14
CA LEU A 182 16.74 -7.18 -24.99
C LEU A 182 15.66 -6.86 -26.02
N LEU A 183 15.33 -5.58 -26.22
CA LEU A 183 14.33 -5.15 -27.22
C LEU A 183 14.78 -5.51 -28.65
N ASP A 184 16.04 -5.26 -28.98
CA ASP A 184 16.57 -5.57 -30.32
C ASP A 184 16.61 -7.09 -30.57
N SER A 185 16.87 -7.92 -29.57
CA SER A 185 16.88 -9.37 -29.68
C SER A 185 15.53 -9.95 -30.09
N ILE A 186 14.41 -9.44 -29.55
CA ILE A 186 13.09 -9.94 -29.92
C ILE A 186 12.62 -9.43 -31.29
N THR A 187 13.02 -8.23 -31.67
CA THR A 187 12.65 -7.67 -32.99
C THR A 187 13.38 -8.36 -34.14
N SER A 188 14.45 -9.10 -33.89
CA SER A 188 15.23 -9.84 -34.89
C SER A 188 14.77 -11.28 -35.10
N VAL A 189 13.97 -11.88 -34.19
CA VAL A 189 13.74 -13.34 -34.13
C VAL A 189 12.36 -13.79 -34.62
N GLY A 190 11.48 -12.89 -35.08
CA GLY A 190 10.19 -13.30 -35.63
C GLY A 190 9.00 -12.51 -35.10
N LYS A 191 7.78 -13.03 -35.31
CA LYS A 191 6.55 -12.42 -34.79
C LYS A 191 6.35 -12.85 -33.34
N HIS A 192 6.38 -11.88 -32.43
CA HIS A 192 6.05 -12.05 -31.03
C HIS A 192 4.83 -11.21 -30.69
N TYR A 193 4.03 -11.69 -29.74
CA TYR A 193 2.92 -10.90 -29.19
C TYR A 193 3.42 -10.05 -28.02
N LEU A 194 3.30 -8.73 -28.14
CA LEU A 194 3.67 -7.79 -27.11
C LEU A 194 2.44 -7.27 -26.38
N ALA A 195 2.56 -7.09 -25.06
CA ALA A 195 1.51 -6.50 -24.25
C ALA A 195 2.11 -5.64 -23.12
N LEU A 196 1.45 -4.54 -22.80
CA LEU A 196 1.74 -3.75 -21.61
C LEU A 196 0.88 -4.25 -20.45
N ARG A 197 1.51 -4.49 -19.30
CA ARG A 197 0.85 -4.99 -18.09
C ARG A 197 1.21 -4.15 -16.89
N THR A 198 0.22 -3.81 -16.06
CA THR A 198 0.45 -3.24 -14.74
C THR A 198 0.38 -4.33 -13.69
N VAL A 199 1.37 -4.40 -12.84
CA VAL A 199 1.41 -5.30 -11.69
C VAL A 199 1.36 -4.48 -10.42
N VAL A 200 0.47 -4.89 -9.53
CA VAL A 200 0.30 -4.25 -8.21
C VAL A 200 0.42 -5.32 -7.15
N SER A 201 1.23 -5.06 -6.15
CA SER A 201 1.32 -5.92 -4.97
C SER A 201 1.13 -5.11 -3.70
N TYR A 202 0.51 -5.73 -2.71
CA TYR A 202 0.28 -5.13 -1.39
C TYR A 202 0.96 -5.96 -0.32
N THR A 203 1.55 -5.28 0.65
CA THR A 203 2.21 -5.91 1.80
C THR A 203 1.82 -5.17 3.06
N ALA A 204 1.37 -5.90 4.07
CA ALA A 204 1.20 -5.37 5.42
C ALA A 204 2.55 -5.36 6.14
N VAL A 205 2.90 -4.24 6.77
CA VAL A 205 4.10 -4.09 7.60
C VAL A 205 3.63 -3.73 9.01
N TYR A 206 3.91 -4.61 9.96
CA TYR A 206 3.47 -4.46 11.36
C TYR A 206 4.51 -5.07 12.31
N ARG A 207 4.35 -4.83 13.62
CA ARG A 207 5.18 -5.44 14.65
C ARG A 207 4.44 -6.59 15.33
N ASN A 208 5.10 -7.72 15.47
CA ASN A 208 4.59 -8.85 16.23
C ASN A 208 4.74 -8.60 17.75
N ASP A 209 4.30 -9.55 18.58
CA ASP A 209 4.40 -9.47 20.05
C ASP A 209 5.85 -9.37 20.57
N SER A 210 6.81 -9.88 19.82
CA SER A 210 8.25 -9.78 20.12
C SER A 210 8.87 -8.44 19.68
N GLY A 211 8.07 -7.53 19.08
CA GLY A 211 8.55 -6.23 18.59
C GLY A 211 9.26 -6.28 17.23
N HIS A 212 9.39 -7.45 16.61
CA HIS A 212 9.99 -7.59 15.29
C HIS A 212 9.04 -7.12 14.20
N VAL A 213 9.61 -6.48 13.18
CA VAL A 213 8.86 -6.07 11.99
C VAL A 213 8.59 -7.28 11.10
N VAL A 214 7.32 -7.49 10.80
CA VAL A 214 6.83 -8.57 9.94
C VAL A 214 6.21 -7.97 8.68
N ARG A 215 6.45 -8.64 7.55
CA ARG A 215 5.89 -8.28 6.25
C ARG A 215 5.03 -9.43 5.73
N THR A 216 3.73 -9.19 5.57
CA THR A 216 2.77 -10.21 5.11
C THR A 216 2.14 -9.77 3.79
N PRO A 217 2.18 -10.61 2.74
CA PRO A 217 1.54 -10.30 1.48
C PRO A 217 0.02 -10.29 1.62
N LEU A 218 -0.63 -9.40 0.85
CA LEU A 218 -2.06 -9.14 0.90
C LEU A 218 -2.70 -9.33 -0.48
N ASN A 219 -3.92 -9.85 -0.48
CA ASN A 219 -4.81 -9.91 -1.64
C ASN A 219 -5.87 -8.82 -1.55
N ILE A 220 -6.31 -8.31 -2.70
CA ILE A 220 -7.45 -7.38 -2.78
C ILE A 220 -8.74 -8.19 -2.66
N VAL A 221 -9.58 -7.81 -1.70
CA VAL A 221 -10.92 -8.40 -1.53
C VAL A 221 -11.97 -7.54 -2.22
N SER A 222 -11.92 -6.22 -1.98
CA SER A 222 -12.83 -5.27 -2.60
C SER A 222 -12.16 -3.91 -2.80
N THR A 223 -12.56 -3.21 -3.83
CA THR A 223 -12.12 -1.84 -4.11
C THR A 223 -13.33 -0.93 -4.14
N GLY A 224 -13.44 -0.08 -3.15
CA GLY A 224 -14.49 0.91 -3.03
C GLY A 224 -14.15 2.20 -3.78
N LYS A 225 -14.06 2.16 -5.12
CA LYS A 225 -13.70 3.34 -5.93
C LYS A 225 -14.56 4.57 -5.63
N LYS A 226 -15.81 4.38 -5.25
CA LYS A 226 -16.78 5.44 -4.95
C LYS A 226 -16.48 6.12 -3.61
N HIS A 227 -15.81 5.42 -2.70
CA HIS A 227 -15.58 5.86 -1.33
C HIS A 227 -14.11 6.00 -0.97
N HIS A 228 -13.21 5.89 -1.96
CA HIS A 228 -11.77 5.98 -1.76
C HIS A 228 -11.21 5.01 -0.72
N THR A 229 -11.87 3.85 -0.57
CA THR A 229 -11.45 2.80 0.36
C THR A 229 -11.17 1.49 -0.35
N MET A 230 -10.38 0.64 0.29
CA MET A 230 -10.03 -0.68 -0.20
C MET A 230 -9.96 -1.65 0.97
N THR A 231 -10.48 -2.86 0.76
CA THR A 231 -10.33 -3.98 1.69
C THR A 231 -9.33 -4.96 1.13
N LEU A 232 -8.33 -5.25 1.94
CA LEU A 232 -7.29 -6.24 1.69
C LEU A 232 -7.43 -7.40 2.67
N GLN A 233 -6.86 -8.56 2.33
CA GLN A 233 -6.80 -9.73 3.21
C GLN A 233 -5.43 -10.38 3.11
N THR A 234 -4.93 -10.93 4.19
CA THR A 234 -3.73 -11.76 4.19
C THR A 234 -3.91 -12.97 3.28
N VAL A 235 -2.85 -13.36 2.58
CA VAL A 235 -2.91 -14.48 1.63
C VAL A 235 -3.33 -15.79 2.31
N ASP A 236 -2.91 -16.00 3.56
CA ASP A 236 -3.24 -17.16 4.38
C ASP A 236 -4.62 -17.06 5.08
N THR A 237 -5.34 -15.94 4.88
CA THR A 237 -6.64 -15.65 5.51
C THR A 237 -6.63 -15.70 7.03
N SER A 238 -5.46 -15.56 7.66
CA SER A 238 -5.30 -15.56 9.11
C SER A 238 -5.06 -14.13 9.64
N THR A 239 -5.45 -13.90 10.89
CA THR A 239 -5.03 -12.71 11.62
C THR A 239 -3.67 -12.99 12.22
N PRO A 240 -2.63 -12.20 11.90
CA PRO A 240 -1.29 -12.45 12.42
C PRO A 240 -1.18 -12.23 13.93
N ASP A 241 -0.16 -12.86 14.54
CA ASP A 241 0.18 -12.63 15.94
C ASP A 241 0.68 -11.19 16.17
N GLY A 242 0.37 -10.62 17.33
CA GLY A 242 0.75 -9.25 17.70
C GLY A 242 -0.20 -8.16 17.22
N VAL A 243 -1.19 -8.48 16.40
CA VAL A 243 -2.24 -7.53 15.99
C VAL A 243 -3.54 -7.75 16.75
N THR A 244 -4.27 -6.68 16.97
CA THR A 244 -5.59 -6.70 17.61
C THR A 244 -6.62 -6.17 16.63
N PRO A 245 -7.29 -7.03 15.86
CA PRO A 245 -8.33 -6.58 14.93
C PRO A 245 -9.50 -5.98 15.69
N LEU A 246 -10.04 -4.90 15.15
CA LEU A 246 -11.20 -4.24 15.75
C LEU A 246 -12.50 -4.83 15.22
N HIS A 247 -13.52 -4.80 16.06
CA HIS A 247 -14.88 -5.13 15.66
C HIS A 247 -15.59 -3.85 15.18
N MET A 248 -16.26 -3.96 14.04
CA MET A 248 -17.12 -2.89 13.56
C MET A 248 -18.47 -2.96 14.24
N LEU A 249 -18.90 -1.86 14.81
CA LEU A 249 -20.27 -1.76 15.32
C LEU A 249 -21.24 -1.48 14.17
N PRO A 250 -22.43 -2.10 14.18
CA PRO A 250 -23.43 -1.92 13.12
C PRO A 250 -24.08 -0.52 13.10
N TRP A 251 -23.91 0.26 14.16
CA TRP A 251 -24.42 1.63 14.26
C TRP A 251 -23.32 2.66 14.09
N SER A 252 -23.71 3.84 13.60
CA SER A 252 -22.77 4.95 13.41
C SER A 252 -22.47 5.66 14.75
N CYS A 253 -21.19 5.97 14.94
CA CYS A 253 -20.71 6.79 16.07
C CYS A 253 -20.61 8.28 15.68
N ASP A 254 -21.49 8.77 14.82
CA ASP A 254 -21.36 10.06 14.14
C ASP A 254 -21.64 11.28 15.02
N LYS A 255 -22.13 11.09 16.24
CA LYS A 255 -22.52 12.17 17.14
C LYS A 255 -21.35 12.78 17.94
N GLU A 256 -20.24 12.06 18.10
CA GLU A 256 -19.08 12.58 18.82
C GLU A 256 -18.27 13.55 17.95
N ARG A 257 -18.00 14.74 18.50
CA ARG A 257 -17.15 15.74 17.85
C ARG A 257 -15.67 15.47 18.09
N ASP A 258 -15.32 15.07 19.31
CA ASP A 258 -13.93 14.76 19.65
C ASP A 258 -13.59 13.35 19.17
N ILE A 259 -12.50 13.24 18.41
CA ILE A 259 -12.05 12.01 17.77
C ILE A 259 -10.57 11.78 18.07
N ARG A 260 -10.13 10.54 17.86
CA ARG A 260 -8.72 10.17 17.92
C ARG A 260 -8.38 9.41 16.62
N ALA A 261 -7.28 9.74 16.00
CA ALA A 261 -6.75 8.95 14.90
C ALA A 261 -5.50 8.20 15.35
N VAL A 262 -5.20 7.07 14.74
CA VAL A 262 -3.88 6.45 14.85
C VAL A 262 -3.17 6.63 13.52
N GLY A 263 -2.08 7.39 13.55
CA GLY A 263 -1.31 7.73 12.36
C GLY A 263 0.15 7.33 12.50
N TYR A 264 0.81 7.30 11.38
CA TYR A 264 2.26 7.09 11.27
C TYR A 264 2.90 8.38 10.76
N PRO A 265 3.57 9.15 11.63
CA PRO A 265 4.18 10.42 11.23
C PRO A 265 5.17 10.23 10.07
N GLY A 266 5.06 11.06 9.04
CA GLY A 266 5.96 11.03 7.89
C GLY A 266 5.82 9.82 6.95
N LEU A 267 4.78 9.01 7.08
CA LEU A 267 4.60 7.78 6.29
C LEU A 267 4.63 8.01 4.77
N GLY A 268 4.18 9.17 4.30
CA GLY A 268 4.19 9.54 2.88
C GLY A 268 5.52 10.12 2.38
N GLU A 269 6.48 10.37 3.27
CA GLU A 269 7.77 10.95 2.87
C GLU A 269 8.70 9.87 2.29
N SER A 270 9.28 10.20 1.14
CA SER A 270 10.30 9.35 0.50
C SER A 270 11.56 9.31 1.36
N GLY A 271 12.02 8.12 1.73
CA GLY A 271 13.26 7.91 2.47
C GLY A 271 13.11 7.46 3.93
N LEU A 272 11.92 7.56 4.54
CA LEU A 272 11.69 6.98 5.85
C LEU A 272 11.51 5.46 5.74
N ASP A 273 12.23 4.74 6.59
CA ASP A 273 12.08 3.28 6.67
C ASP A 273 10.84 2.93 7.50
N CYS A 274 9.95 2.11 6.92
CA CYS A 274 8.77 1.61 7.63
C CYS A 274 9.11 0.88 8.94
N ASP A 275 10.33 0.35 9.03
CA ASP A 275 10.75 -0.43 10.18
C ASP A 275 11.03 0.45 11.42
N THR A 276 11.24 1.75 11.21
CA THR A 276 11.52 2.71 12.29
C THR A 276 10.30 3.50 12.73
N ILE A 277 9.28 3.61 11.86
CA ILE A 277 8.09 4.40 12.15
C ILE A 277 7.19 3.69 13.16
N GLN A 278 6.74 4.43 14.17
CA GLN A 278 5.81 3.92 15.19
C GLN A 278 4.46 4.65 15.09
N PRO A 279 3.35 3.93 15.30
CA PRO A 279 2.04 4.54 15.32
C PRO A 279 1.86 5.45 16.55
N LEU A 280 1.17 6.59 16.37
CA LEU A 280 0.82 7.52 17.42
C LEU A 280 -0.68 7.75 17.46
N VAL A 281 -1.23 7.90 18.68
CA VAL A 281 -2.62 8.34 18.89
C VAL A 281 -2.66 9.87 18.84
N ILE A 282 -3.40 10.40 17.90
CA ILE A 282 -3.47 11.82 17.59
C ILE A 282 -4.90 12.31 17.89
N PRO A 283 -5.10 13.24 18.85
CA PRO A 283 -6.40 13.83 19.09
C PRO A 283 -6.78 14.80 17.97
N GLY A 284 -8.09 14.90 17.70
CA GLY A 284 -8.63 15.82 16.73
C GLY A 284 -10.12 16.00 16.92
N ARG A 285 -10.72 16.80 16.05
CA ARG A 285 -12.14 17.10 16.07
C ARG A 285 -12.76 16.94 14.69
N ARG A 286 -13.99 16.47 14.69
CA ARG A 286 -14.86 16.52 13.54
C ARG A 286 -15.41 17.93 13.40
N ILE A 287 -15.18 18.58 12.27
CA ILE A 287 -15.62 19.96 12.01
C ILE A 287 -17.06 19.97 11.52
N SER A 288 -17.33 19.25 10.42
CA SER A 288 -18.68 19.12 9.86
C SER A 288 -18.75 17.88 8.97
N GLY A 289 -19.81 17.08 9.10
CA GLY A 289 -19.96 15.85 8.32
C GLY A 289 -18.75 14.93 8.44
N PHE A 290 -18.04 14.74 7.34
CA PHE A 290 -16.84 13.89 7.27
C PHE A 290 -15.52 14.67 7.41
N ARG A 291 -15.55 15.99 7.52
CA ARG A 291 -14.37 16.84 7.66
C ARG A 291 -13.82 16.82 9.10
N HIS A 292 -12.50 16.92 9.22
CA HIS A 292 -11.77 16.89 10.50
C HIS A 292 -10.60 17.89 10.48
N ASP A 293 -10.03 18.16 11.66
CA ASP A 293 -8.85 19.01 11.88
C ASP A 293 -7.55 18.21 12.09
N LEU A 294 -7.57 16.90 11.90
CA LEU A 294 -6.39 16.05 12.07
C LEU A 294 -5.24 16.52 11.18
N PRO A 295 -4.00 16.65 11.72
CA PRO A 295 -2.86 17.15 10.97
C PRO A 295 -2.38 16.12 9.94
N ARG A 296 -2.32 16.51 8.66
CA ARG A 296 -1.97 15.62 7.54
C ARG A 296 -0.55 15.03 7.62
N VAL A 297 0.38 15.73 8.26
CA VAL A 297 1.76 15.23 8.45
C VAL A 297 1.80 14.04 9.40
N LEU A 298 0.87 13.98 10.36
CA LEU A 298 0.82 12.92 11.37
C LEU A 298 -0.16 11.82 10.99
N VAL A 299 -1.21 12.15 10.21
CA VAL A 299 -2.31 11.24 9.86
C VAL A 299 -2.34 11.09 8.34
N SER A 300 -1.82 9.98 7.86
CA SER A 300 -1.82 9.63 6.45
C SER A 300 -3.16 9.02 6.00
N ASP A 301 -3.37 8.95 4.69
CA ASP A 301 -4.51 8.23 4.15
C ASP A 301 -4.50 6.76 4.62
N GLY A 302 -5.68 6.23 4.93
CA GLY A 302 -5.88 4.91 5.52
C GLY A 302 -5.81 4.89 7.05
N SER A 303 -5.39 5.98 7.72
CA SER A 303 -5.32 6.06 9.18
C SER A 303 -6.70 5.85 9.82
N PRO A 304 -6.85 4.91 10.77
CA PRO A 304 -8.10 4.67 11.44
C PRO A 304 -8.46 5.80 12.41
N VAL A 305 -9.75 6.12 12.48
CA VAL A 305 -10.32 7.14 13.33
C VAL A 305 -11.28 6.52 14.33
N PHE A 306 -11.19 6.95 15.57
CA PHE A 306 -11.95 6.45 16.71
C PHE A 306 -12.66 7.59 17.45
N THR A 307 -13.72 7.25 18.15
CA THR A 307 -14.29 8.12 19.19
C THR A 307 -13.33 8.23 20.37
N THR A 308 -13.59 9.14 21.29
CA THR A 308 -12.85 9.23 22.57
C THR A 308 -12.94 7.95 23.40
N LYS A 309 -14.01 7.17 23.22
CA LYS A 309 -14.22 5.85 23.84
C LYS A 309 -13.57 4.69 23.08
N GLY A 310 -12.82 4.95 22.00
CA GLY A 310 -12.15 3.91 21.21
C GLY A 310 -13.02 3.17 20.20
N GLN A 311 -14.26 3.61 19.98
CA GLN A 311 -15.11 3.00 18.95
C GLN A 311 -14.66 3.43 17.56
N PHE A 312 -14.58 2.49 16.63
CA PHE A 312 -14.14 2.76 15.27
C PHE A 312 -15.17 3.60 14.50
N VAL A 313 -14.72 4.73 13.98
CA VAL A 313 -15.54 5.69 13.22
C VAL A 313 -15.39 5.50 11.73
N GLY A 314 -14.16 5.25 11.25
CA GLY A 314 -13.82 5.13 9.84
C GLY A 314 -12.32 5.28 9.62
N ILE A 315 -11.92 5.49 8.39
CA ILE A 315 -10.53 5.79 8.00
C ILE A 315 -10.43 7.16 7.35
N VAL A 316 -9.25 7.77 7.40
CA VAL A 316 -8.96 9.00 6.66
C VAL A 316 -8.71 8.64 5.20
N ALA A 317 -9.41 9.29 4.27
CA ALA A 317 -9.17 9.16 2.85
C ALA A 317 -9.45 10.50 2.16
N GLY A 318 -8.48 11.02 1.41
CA GLY A 318 -8.61 12.28 0.68
C GLY A 318 -8.94 13.48 1.59
N GLY A 319 -8.50 13.47 2.85
CA GLY A 319 -8.76 14.53 3.82
C GLY A 319 -10.16 14.49 4.46
N SER A 320 -10.86 13.39 4.34
CA SER A 320 -12.17 13.15 4.95
C SER A 320 -12.18 11.83 5.68
N ILE A 321 -13.10 11.66 6.65
CA ILE A 321 -13.32 10.38 7.32
C ILE A 321 -14.34 9.60 6.51
N VAL A 322 -13.98 8.43 6.04
CA VAL A 322 -14.82 7.55 5.22
C VAL A 322 -15.07 6.24 5.97
N ARG A 323 -16.28 5.67 5.83
CA ARG A 323 -16.71 4.46 6.53
C ARG A 323 -17.17 3.34 5.59
N ASP A 324 -17.28 3.59 4.31
CA ASP A 324 -17.87 2.64 3.37
C ASP A 324 -16.78 1.74 2.77
N TRP A 325 -16.88 0.43 3.03
CA TRP A 325 -16.04 -0.66 2.50
C TRP A 325 -16.85 -1.96 2.27
#